data_28a51c5c85f52c73c01c17d53998a136
#
_entry.id   28a51c5c85f52c73c01c17d53998a136
#
_cell.length_a   1.000
_cell.length_b   1.000
_cell.length_c   1.000
_cell.angle_alpha   90.00
_cell.angle_beta   90.00
_cell.angle_gamma   90.00
#
_symmetry.space_group_name_H-M   'P 1'
#
loop_
_entity.id
_entity.type
_entity.pdbx_description
1 polymer ?
#
loop_
_entity_poly.entity_id
_entity_poly.type
_entity_poly.pdbx_seq_one_letter_code
_entity_poly.pdbx_strand_id
1 'polypeptide(L)' 'MGKNLAMKDARTKAGLSQQELADKLGVSRQTINAIEKGDYNPTIKLCVGICRVLGLTLNDLFWNEETVEIFEKK' A
#
# COMPACT_ATOMS: atom_id res chain seq x y z
N MET A 1 4.77 -12.87 0.75
CA MET A 1 4.44 -11.64 1.48
C MET A 1 3.10 -11.77 2.14
N GLY A 2 2.98 -11.26 3.35
CA GLY A 2 1.72 -11.28 4.05
C GLY A 2 0.80 -10.14 3.60
N LYS A 3 -0.34 -10.08 4.24
CA LYS A 3 -1.31 -9.01 3.98
C LYS A 3 -0.74 -7.67 4.41
N ASN A 4 -1.10 -6.62 3.70
CA ASN A 4 -0.69 -5.27 4.09
C ASN A 4 -1.77 -4.64 4.97
N LEU A 5 -1.78 -5.07 6.23
CA LEU A 5 -2.76 -4.58 7.20
C LEU A 5 -2.55 -3.11 7.55
N ALA A 6 -1.30 -2.64 7.47
CA ALA A 6 -1.01 -1.24 7.74
C ALA A 6 -1.69 -0.34 6.71
N MET A 7 -1.67 -0.74 5.45
CA MET A 7 -2.33 0.02 4.40
C MET A 7 -3.85 0.04 4.58
N LYS A 8 -4.43 -1.11 4.88
CA LYS A 8 -5.87 -1.19 5.11
C LYS A 8 -6.29 -0.32 6.29
N ASP A 9 -5.52 -0.39 7.37
CA ASP A 9 -5.79 0.37 8.57
C ASP A 9 -5.69 1.88 8.31
N ALA A 10 -4.63 2.30 7.62
CA ALA A 10 -4.44 3.70 7.28
C ALA A 10 -5.55 4.22 6.38
N ARG A 11 -5.95 3.41 5.40
CA ARG A 11 -7.03 3.77 4.49
C ARG A 11 -8.33 3.96 5.28
N THR A 12 -8.64 3.04 6.16
CA THR A 12 -9.84 3.09 6.99
C THR A 12 -9.84 4.32 7.89
N LYS A 13 -8.70 4.62 8.50
CA LYS A 13 -8.56 5.79 9.36
C LYS A 13 -8.73 7.10 8.57
N ALA A 14 -8.35 7.09 7.31
CA ALA A 14 -8.53 8.24 6.44
C ALA A 14 -9.98 8.38 5.94
N GLY A 15 -10.83 7.42 6.25
CA GLY A 15 -12.23 7.45 5.85
C GLY A 15 -12.45 7.10 4.38
N LEU A 16 -11.52 6.37 3.77
CA LEU A 16 -11.59 6.02 2.36
C LEU A 16 -11.98 4.57 2.15
N SER A 17 -12.87 4.33 1.20
CA SER A 17 -13.14 2.98 0.72
C SER A 17 -12.04 2.56 -0.24
N GLN A 18 -11.98 1.27 -0.56
CA GLN A 18 -11.03 0.80 -1.57
C GLN A 18 -11.26 1.48 -2.91
N GLN A 19 -12.52 1.68 -3.27
CA GLN A 19 -12.84 2.35 -4.53
C GLN A 19 -12.39 3.79 -4.53
N GLU A 20 -12.61 4.50 -3.42
CA GLU A 20 -12.18 5.89 -3.32
C GLU A 20 -10.68 6.04 -3.43
N LEU A 21 -9.94 5.16 -2.76
CA LEU A 21 -8.48 5.19 -2.87
C LEU A 21 -8.03 4.88 -4.29
N ALA A 22 -8.65 3.88 -4.91
CA ALA A 22 -8.33 3.50 -6.29
C ALA A 22 -8.58 4.67 -7.24
N ASP A 23 -9.71 5.36 -7.07
CA ASP A 23 -10.04 6.51 -7.91
C ASP A 23 -9.00 7.62 -7.78
N LYS A 24 -8.52 7.88 -6.57
CA LYS A 24 -7.50 8.91 -6.36
C LYS A 24 -6.18 8.56 -7.01
N LEU A 25 -5.91 7.28 -7.17
CA LEU A 25 -4.64 6.78 -7.72
C LEU A 25 -4.73 6.43 -9.21
N GLY A 26 -5.93 6.44 -9.77
CA GLY A 26 -6.12 6.08 -11.17
C GLY A 26 -5.93 4.59 -11.45
N VAL A 27 -6.22 3.75 -10.47
CA VAL A 27 -6.14 2.29 -10.62
C VAL A 27 -7.49 1.68 -10.29
N SER A 28 -7.63 0.36 -10.53
CA SER A 28 -8.89 -0.31 -10.23
C SER A 28 -8.98 -0.65 -8.73
N ARG A 29 -10.22 -0.79 -8.25
CA ARG A 29 -10.46 -1.23 -6.88
C ARG A 29 -9.83 -2.61 -6.64
N GLN A 30 -9.85 -3.46 -7.66
CA GLN A 30 -9.26 -4.79 -7.56
C GLN A 30 -7.77 -4.72 -7.26
N THR A 31 -7.07 -3.75 -7.83
CA THR A 31 -5.66 -3.53 -7.55
C THR A 31 -5.42 -3.22 -6.08
N ILE A 32 -6.23 -2.30 -5.52
CA ILE A 32 -6.11 -1.94 -4.11
C ILE A 32 -6.40 -3.16 -3.23
N ASN A 33 -7.46 -3.89 -3.55
CA ASN A 33 -7.82 -5.08 -2.80
C ASN A 33 -6.69 -6.12 -2.82
N ALA A 34 -6.08 -6.33 -3.98
CA ALA A 34 -4.99 -7.30 -4.12
C ALA A 34 -3.75 -6.89 -3.31
N ILE A 35 -3.44 -5.61 -3.28
CA ILE A 35 -2.32 -5.11 -2.48
C ILE A 35 -2.58 -5.37 -1.00
N GLU A 36 -3.79 -5.07 -0.53
CA GLU A 36 -4.14 -5.27 0.87
C GLU A 36 -4.13 -6.74 1.28
N LYS A 37 -4.44 -7.62 0.34
CA LYS A 37 -4.40 -9.05 0.60
C LYS A 37 -2.99 -9.64 0.53
N GLY A 38 -2.04 -8.90 -0.03
CA GLY A 38 -0.70 -9.40 -0.23
C GLY A 38 -0.54 -10.22 -1.51
N ASP A 39 -1.51 -10.14 -2.42
CA ASP A 39 -1.51 -10.89 -3.68
C ASP A 39 -0.84 -10.13 -4.82
N TYR A 40 -0.50 -8.88 -4.61
CA TYR A 40 0.05 -8.03 -5.65
C TYR A 40 1.10 -7.11 -5.06
N ASN A 41 2.28 -7.08 -5.69
CA ASN A 41 3.36 -6.19 -5.28
C ASN A 41 3.30 -4.92 -6.11
N PRO A 42 2.93 -3.79 -5.52
CA PRO A 42 2.82 -2.54 -6.27
C PRO A 42 4.19 -2.03 -6.71
N THR A 43 4.20 -1.28 -7.81
CA THR A 43 5.42 -0.59 -8.24
C THR A 43 5.78 0.47 -7.21
N ILE A 44 7.03 0.94 -7.24
CA ILE A 44 7.46 2.02 -6.35
C ILE A 44 6.60 3.27 -6.60
N LYS A 45 6.31 3.56 -7.85
CA LYS A 45 5.48 4.71 -8.21
C LYS A 45 4.11 4.62 -7.54
N LEU A 46 3.48 3.45 -7.58
CA LEU A 46 2.19 3.26 -6.96
C LEU A 46 2.30 3.35 -5.43
N CYS A 47 3.35 2.78 -4.85
CA CYS A 47 3.59 2.88 -3.41
C CYS A 47 3.69 4.34 -2.96
N VAL A 48 4.44 5.15 -3.70
CA VAL A 48 4.58 6.57 -3.39
C VAL A 48 3.22 7.28 -3.48
N GLY A 49 2.44 6.95 -4.51
CA GLY A 49 1.11 7.52 -4.66
C GLY A 49 0.20 7.20 -3.49
N ILE A 50 0.18 5.95 -3.06
CA ILE A 50 -0.61 5.51 -1.92
C ILE A 50 -0.19 6.27 -0.66
N CYS A 51 1.12 6.37 -0.43
CA CYS A 51 1.63 7.07 0.74
C CYS A 51 1.24 8.53 0.74
N ARG A 52 1.27 9.19 -0.41
CA ARG A 52 0.87 10.59 -0.52
C ARG A 52 -0.60 10.79 -0.18
N VAL A 53 -1.45 9.91 -0.70
CA VAL A 53 -2.88 10.02 -0.43
C VAL A 53 -3.19 9.80 1.05
N LEU A 54 -2.49 8.85 1.66
CA LEU A 54 -2.74 8.50 3.07
C LEU A 54 -1.91 9.32 4.06
N GLY A 55 -0.99 10.15 3.56
CA GLY A 55 -0.17 11.00 4.44
C GLY A 55 0.87 10.22 5.25
N LEU A 56 1.38 9.14 4.68
CA LEU A 56 2.34 8.28 5.36
C LEU A 56 3.61 8.12 4.53
N THR A 57 4.61 7.48 5.12
CA THR A 57 5.87 7.22 4.42
C THR A 57 5.88 5.79 3.89
N LEU A 58 6.82 5.49 3.00
CA LEU A 58 7.00 4.14 2.50
C LEU A 58 7.33 3.16 3.63
N ASN A 59 8.09 3.61 4.62
CA ASN A 59 8.42 2.77 5.77
C ASN A 59 7.17 2.38 6.56
N ASP A 60 6.20 3.27 6.63
CA ASP A 60 4.98 3.00 7.39
C ASP A 60 4.13 1.91 6.76
N LEU A 61 4.10 1.86 5.43
CA LEU A 61 3.18 0.98 4.72
C LEU A 61 3.83 -0.21 4.04
N PHE A 62 5.03 -0.04 3.50
CA PHE A 62 5.59 -1.06 2.62
C PHE A 62 6.96 -1.56 3.06
N TRP A 63 7.75 -0.75 3.74
CA TRP A 63 9.11 -1.09 4.09
C TRP A 63 9.25 -1.34 5.59
N ASN A 64 8.64 -2.43 6.05
CA ASN A 64 8.85 -2.88 7.41
C ASN A 64 10.22 -3.58 7.48
N GLU A 65 10.63 -4.00 8.67
CA GLU A 65 11.91 -4.67 8.87
C GLU A 65 12.12 -5.82 7.91
N GLU A 66 11.11 -6.63 7.74
CA GLU A 66 11.20 -7.82 6.90
C GLU A 66 11.42 -7.43 5.43
N THR A 67 10.68 -6.45 4.96
CA THR A 67 10.79 -5.99 3.57
C THR A 67 12.14 -5.35 3.31
N VAL A 68 12.60 -4.51 4.22
CA VAL A 68 13.90 -3.85 4.09
C VAL A 68 15.01 -4.88 4.05
N GLU A 69 14.93 -5.89 4.90
CA GLU A 69 15.91 -6.94 4.92
C GLU A 69 16.03 -7.66 3.58
N ILE A 70 14.89 -7.93 2.94
CA ILE A 70 14.89 -8.57 1.62
C ILE A 70 15.59 -7.70 0.59
N PHE A 71 15.31 -6.40 0.59
CA PHE A 71 15.94 -5.49 -0.37
C PHE A 71 17.43 -5.32 -0.11
N GLU A 72 17.83 -5.29 1.13
CA GLU A 72 19.25 -5.07 1.48
C GLU A 72 20.12 -6.27 1.20
N LYS A 73 19.56 -7.43 1.11
CA LYS A 73 20.33 -8.65 0.90
C LYS A 73 20.77 -8.91 -0.53
N LYS A 74 20.51 -8.04 -1.41
CA LYS A 74 20.92 -8.24 -2.80
C LYS A 74 22.43 -8.48 -2.96
#